data_9f4adfc643a13c6071724d2db8266c32
#
_entry.id   9f4adfc643a13c6071724d2db8266c32
#
_cell.length_a   1.000
_cell.length_b   1.000
_cell.length_c   1.000
_cell.angle_alpha   90.00
_cell.angle_beta   90.00
_cell.angle_gamma   90.00
#
_symmetry.space_group_name_H-M   'P 1'
#
loop_
_entity.id
_entity.type
_entity.pdbx_description
1 polymer ?
#
loop_
_entity_poly.entity_id
_entity_poly.type
_entity_poly.pdbx_seq_one_letter_code
_entity_poly.pdbx_strand_id
1 'polypeptide(L)'
;MSKQPTIEWTELAHRVTDGVDITLVWVHGNGVDEAVVSVYDTREGTYFELTVEPHRALDVFHHPFAYRDAGRLTYEDRRVAA
;
A
#
# COMPACT_ATOMS: atom_id res chain seq x y z
N MET A 1 -21.15 -1.24 25.98
CA MET A 1 -20.30 -1.01 25.51
C MET A 1 -20.36 -0.94 24.20
N SER A 2 -20.09 -0.16 23.72
CA SER A 2 -20.23 -0.04 22.48
C SER A 2 -19.27 -0.62 21.76
N LYS A 3 -19.49 -1.12 20.78
CA LYS A 3 -18.66 -1.67 20.11
C LYS A 3 -18.52 -0.98 18.94
N GLN A 4 -17.58 -0.34 18.67
CA GLN A 4 -17.37 0.28 17.51
C GLN A 4 -16.88 -0.60 16.52
N PRO A 5 -17.20 -0.56 15.29
CA PRO A 5 -16.61 -1.34 14.22
C PRO A 5 -15.16 -1.03 14.21
N THR A 6 -14.34 -2.01 14.18
CA THR A 6 -12.93 -1.81 14.26
C THR A 6 -12.25 -2.31 13.01
N ILE A 7 -11.52 -1.47 12.37
CA ILE A 7 -10.71 -1.87 11.25
C ILE A 7 -9.29 -1.85 11.72
N GLU A 8 -8.59 -2.93 11.53
CA GLU A 8 -7.23 -3.04 11.98
C GLU A 8 -6.27 -3.07 10.84
N TRP A 9 -5.07 -2.61 11.10
CA TRP A 9 -4.03 -2.58 10.10
C TRP A 9 -2.92 -3.44 10.60
N THR A 10 -2.50 -4.40 9.80
CA THR A 10 -1.42 -5.30 10.17
C THR A 10 -0.35 -5.21 9.12
N GLU A 11 0.85 -4.81 9.53
CA GLU A 11 1.93 -4.75 8.57
C GLU A 11 2.41 -6.17 8.33
N LEU A 12 2.40 -6.61 7.12
CA LEU A 12 2.78 -7.95 6.77
C LEU A 12 4.20 -8.02 6.25
N ALA A 13 4.70 -6.99 5.62
CA ALA A 13 6.04 -7.01 5.05
C ALA A 13 6.51 -5.60 4.80
N HIS A 14 7.81 -5.41 4.82
CA HIS A 14 8.38 -4.10 4.60
C HIS A 14 9.77 -4.30 4.02
N ARG A 15 10.11 -3.52 3.04
CA ARG A 15 11.46 -3.57 2.50
C ARG A 15 11.88 -2.19 2.05
N VAL A 16 13.16 -1.94 2.05
CA VAL A 16 13.72 -0.70 1.57
C VAL A 16 14.79 -1.07 0.56
N THR A 17 14.69 -0.53 -0.62
CA THR A 17 15.64 -0.82 -1.67
C THR A 17 15.93 0.47 -2.42
N ASP A 18 17.19 0.87 -2.47
CA ASP A 18 17.60 2.02 -3.25
C ASP A 18 16.79 3.28 -2.93
N GLY A 19 16.50 3.51 -1.67
CA GLY A 19 15.78 4.70 -1.26
C GLY A 19 14.28 4.61 -1.42
N VAL A 20 13.76 3.45 -1.78
CA VAL A 20 12.33 3.27 -1.93
C VAL A 20 11.85 2.38 -0.80
N ASP A 21 10.91 2.88 -0.03
CA ASP A 21 10.39 2.20 1.14
C ASP A 21 9.03 1.63 0.77
N ILE A 22 8.86 0.33 0.82
CA ILE A 22 7.65 -0.34 0.40
C ILE A 22 7.10 -1.14 1.55
N THR A 23 5.84 -0.93 1.87
CA THR A 23 5.19 -1.61 2.98
C THR A 23 3.92 -2.28 2.50
N LEU A 24 3.71 -3.52 2.92
CA LEU A 24 2.50 -4.24 2.62
C LEU A 24 1.71 -4.33 3.91
N VAL A 25 0.49 -3.83 3.89
CA VAL A 25 -0.36 -3.79 5.05
C VAL A 25 -1.67 -4.51 4.73
N TRP A 26 -2.16 -5.27 5.67
CA TRP A 26 -3.45 -5.92 5.55
C TRP A 26 -4.43 -5.10 6.36
N VAL A 27 -5.49 -4.65 5.72
CA VAL A 27 -6.52 -3.88 6.37
C VAL A 27 -7.73 -4.79 6.50
N HIS A 28 -8.15 -5.05 7.72
CA HIS A 28 -9.17 -6.05 7.92
C HIS A 28 -10.07 -5.69 9.09
N GLY A 29 -11.24 -6.27 9.10
CA GLY A 29 -12.20 -6.03 10.16
C GLY A 29 -13.49 -5.49 9.61
N ASN A 30 -14.57 -5.77 10.26
CA ASN A 30 -15.85 -5.21 9.92
C ASN A 30 -16.21 -5.44 8.47
N GLY A 31 -15.88 -6.60 7.94
CA GLY A 31 -16.20 -6.90 6.54
C GLY A 31 -15.19 -6.43 5.54
N VAL A 32 -14.13 -5.77 5.97
CA VAL A 32 -13.11 -5.30 5.06
C VAL A 32 -11.97 -6.29 5.03
N ASP A 33 -11.44 -6.55 3.84
CA ASP A 33 -10.32 -7.47 3.71
C ASP A 33 -9.55 -7.02 2.48
N GLU A 34 -8.59 -6.14 2.69
CA GLU A 34 -7.85 -5.56 1.59
C GLU A 34 -6.38 -5.53 1.89
N ALA A 35 -5.57 -5.51 0.87
CA ALA A 35 -4.14 -5.33 1.03
C ALA A 35 -3.78 -3.98 0.46
N VAL A 36 -2.91 -3.28 1.13
CA VAL A 36 -2.47 -1.96 0.66
C VAL A 36 -0.95 -2.00 0.56
N VAL A 37 -0.44 -1.63 -0.58
CA VAL A 37 1.00 -1.53 -0.78
C VAL A 37 1.32 -0.05 -0.84
N SER A 38 2.08 0.44 0.13
CA SER A 38 2.46 1.85 0.17
C SER A 38 3.89 1.98 -0.30
N VAL A 39 4.17 2.96 -1.10
CA VAL A 39 5.48 3.16 -1.68
C VAL A 39 5.91 4.60 -1.45
N TYR A 40 7.01 4.78 -0.75
CA TYR A 40 7.54 6.11 -0.52
C TYR A 40 8.94 6.15 -1.13
N ASP A 41 9.11 6.95 -2.16
CA ASP A 41 10.39 7.07 -2.83
C ASP A 41 11.07 8.29 -2.24
N THR A 42 12.03 8.08 -1.37
CA THR A 42 12.68 9.18 -0.69
C THR A 42 13.60 9.95 -1.64
N ARG A 43 14.01 9.35 -2.75
CA ARG A 43 14.88 10.06 -3.67
C ARG A 43 14.11 11.14 -4.38
N GLU A 44 12.85 10.90 -4.66
CA GLU A 44 12.05 11.86 -5.37
C GLU A 44 11.00 12.53 -4.54
N GLY A 45 10.83 12.09 -3.33
CA GLY A 45 9.83 12.69 -2.46
C GLY A 45 8.41 12.38 -2.89
N THR A 46 8.18 11.21 -3.46
CA THR A 46 6.85 10.85 -3.92
C THR A 46 6.30 9.69 -3.11
N TYR A 47 5.01 9.61 -3.03
CA TYR A 47 4.34 8.57 -2.27
C TYR A 47 3.09 8.15 -2.99
N PHE A 48 2.83 6.86 -3.04
CA PHE A 48 1.56 6.39 -3.55
C PHE A 48 1.16 5.11 -2.84
N GLU A 49 -0.10 4.76 -2.92
CA GLU A 49 -0.61 3.54 -2.35
C GLU A 49 -1.42 2.81 -3.39
N LEU A 50 -1.35 1.49 -3.36
CA LEU A 50 -2.15 0.66 -4.23
C LEU A 50 -2.98 -0.24 -3.34
N THR A 51 -4.30 -0.24 -3.52
CA THR A 51 -5.17 -1.14 -2.81
C THR A 51 -5.41 -2.33 -3.73
N VAL A 52 -5.08 -3.51 -3.29
CA VAL A 52 -5.12 -4.66 -4.15
C VAL A 52 -5.82 -5.81 -3.48
N GLU A 53 -6.23 -6.77 -4.25
CA GLU A 53 -6.84 -7.96 -3.70
C GLU A 53 -5.78 -8.77 -2.99
N PRO A 54 -6.12 -9.41 -1.89
CA PRO A 54 -5.10 -10.11 -1.10
C PRO A 54 -4.30 -11.12 -1.88
N HIS A 55 -4.92 -11.82 -2.83
CA HIS A 55 -4.19 -12.84 -3.55
C HIS A 55 -3.15 -12.26 -4.51
N ARG A 56 -3.20 -10.95 -4.75
CA ARG A 56 -2.22 -10.33 -5.61
C ARG A 56 -1.21 -9.53 -4.83
N ALA A 57 -1.35 -9.53 -3.52
CA ALA A 57 -0.58 -8.61 -2.69
C ALA A 57 0.91 -8.77 -2.82
N LEU A 58 1.39 -10.00 -2.83
CA LEU A 58 2.83 -10.17 -2.90
C LEU A 58 3.40 -9.75 -4.24
N ASP A 59 2.68 -9.98 -5.29
CA ASP A 59 3.15 -9.59 -6.60
C ASP A 59 3.24 -8.07 -6.68
N VAL A 60 2.24 -7.39 -6.14
CA VAL A 60 2.26 -5.93 -6.15
C VAL A 60 3.36 -5.43 -5.23
N PHE A 61 3.59 -6.09 -4.09
CA PHE A 61 4.62 -5.68 -3.17
C PHE A 61 6.00 -5.76 -3.83
N HIS A 62 6.22 -6.76 -4.66
CA HIS A 62 7.50 -6.91 -5.31
C HIS A 62 7.64 -6.06 -6.57
N HIS A 63 6.54 -5.66 -7.16
CA HIS A 63 6.58 -4.91 -8.42
C HIS A 63 5.61 -3.73 -8.43
N PRO A 64 5.68 -2.86 -7.41
CA PRO A 64 4.65 -1.84 -7.28
C PRO A 64 4.63 -0.83 -8.43
N PHE A 65 5.81 -0.54 -8.97
CA PHE A 65 5.82 0.46 -10.03
C PHE A 65 5.18 -0.08 -11.31
N ALA A 66 5.26 -1.37 -11.53
CA ALA A 66 4.59 -1.94 -12.69
C ALA A 66 3.09 -1.79 -12.58
N TYR A 67 2.55 -1.96 -11.36
CA TYR A 67 1.12 -1.82 -11.19
C TYR A 67 0.69 -0.36 -11.24
N ARG A 68 1.52 0.53 -10.72
CA ARG A 68 1.19 1.93 -10.83
C ARG A 68 1.16 2.35 -12.30
N ASP A 69 2.16 1.91 -13.06
CA ASP A 69 2.24 2.32 -14.44
C ASP A 69 1.17 1.69 -15.30
N ALA A 70 0.57 0.63 -14.88
CA ALA A 70 -0.50 0.05 -15.61
C ALA A 70 -1.73 0.91 -15.50
N GLY A 71 -1.70 1.79 -14.67
CA GLY A 71 -2.65 2.76 -14.67
C GLY A 71 -3.89 2.53 -14.03
N ARG A 72 -4.09 1.65 -13.39
CA ARG A 72 -5.19 1.43 -12.89
C ARG A 72 -5.39 1.77 -11.71
N LEU A 73 -5.56 2.53 -11.29
CA LEU A 73 -5.55 2.86 -10.30
C LEU A 73 -6.35 3.39 -9.45
N THR A 74 -6.44 3.18 -8.55
CA THR A 74 -7.04 3.65 -7.52
C THR A 74 -6.04 4.14 -6.64
N TYR A 75 -5.04 4.65 -6.99
CA TYR A 75 -4.06 5.14 -6.09
C TYR A 75 -4.03 6.61 -6.19
N GLU A 76 -3.38 7.26 -5.27
CA GLU A 76 -3.18 8.62 -5.33
C GLU A 76 -1.76 8.92 -5.33
N ASP A 77 -1.23 9.54 -6.31
CA ASP A 77 0.17 9.87 -6.40
C ASP A 77 0.37 11.18 -5.72
N ARG A 78 0.88 11.18 -4.50
CA ARG A 78 1.07 12.39 -3.80
C ARG A 78 2.46 12.82 -3.84
N ARG A 79 2.73 14.00 -4.27
CA ARG A 79 4.05 14.51 -4.28
C ARG A 79 4.30 15.12 -3.00
N VAL A 80 5.12 14.50 -2.28
CA VAL A 80 5.37 14.97 -0.97
C VAL A 80 6.12 16.21 -0.98
N ALA A 81 6.87 16.46 -1.89
CA ALA A 81 7.70 17.58 -1.77
C ALA A 81 7.01 18.64 -2.15
N ALA A 82 6.55 19.02 -2.46
CA ALA A 82 5.95 20.07 -2.87
C ALA A 82 6.67 21.05 -3.05
#